data_bda47632e4a295f903a3e20079c02e9b
#
_entry.id   bda47632e4a295f903a3e20079c02e9b
#
_cell.length_a   1.000
_cell.length_b   1.000
_cell.length_c   1.000
_cell.angle_alpha   90.00
_cell.angle_beta   90.00
_cell.angle_gamma   90.00
#
_symmetry.space_group_name_H-M   'P 1'
#
loop_
_entity.id
_entity.type
_entity.pdbx_description
1 polymer ?
#
loop_
_entity_poly.entity_id
_entity_poly.type
_entity_poly.pdbx_seq_one_letter_code
_entity_poly.pdbx_strand_id
1 'polypeptide(L)'
;SIYYKFTYDVPDEMAAKGYVTVEKGSVTVNGVSLTVCNSERRSFRVAIIPYTYEHTNFHAIEPGTEVNIEFDIIGKYLARLAEFSR
;
A
#
# COMPACT_ATOMS: atom_id res chain seq x y z
N SER A 1 -2.10 14.54 -12.49
CA SER A 1 -2.00 13.25 -11.80
C SER A 1 -3.39 12.75 -11.42
N ILE A 2 -3.56 11.45 -11.44
CA ILE A 2 -4.77 10.79 -11.00
C ILE A 2 -4.50 10.23 -9.61
N TYR A 3 -5.41 10.49 -8.66
CA TYR A 3 -5.25 10.03 -7.29
C TYR A 3 -6.20 8.88 -7.01
N TYR A 4 -5.67 7.83 -6.38
CA TYR A 4 -6.46 6.70 -5.89
C TYR A 4 -6.34 6.64 -4.39
N LYS A 5 -7.47 6.38 -3.72
CA LYS A 5 -7.47 6.09 -2.29
C LYS A 5 -7.90 4.65 -2.10
N PHE A 6 -7.09 3.89 -1.40
CA PHE A 6 -7.38 2.49 -1.07
C PHE A 6 -7.59 2.37 0.43
N THR A 7 -8.62 1.63 0.80
CA THR A 7 -8.88 1.29 2.20
C THR A 7 -8.59 -0.19 2.41
N TYR A 8 -8.13 -0.52 3.60
CA TYR A 8 -7.89 -1.91 3.96
C TYR A 8 -8.23 -2.13 5.42
N ASP A 9 -8.53 -3.37 5.76
CA ASP A 9 -8.86 -3.75 7.13
C ASP A 9 -7.90 -4.85 7.57
N VAL A 10 -6.92 -4.46 8.38
CA VAL A 10 -5.88 -5.35 8.89
C VAL A 10 -5.95 -5.32 10.41
N PRO A 11 -6.07 -6.48 11.08
CA PRO A 11 -6.05 -6.52 12.54
C PRO A 11 -4.77 -5.89 13.10
N ASP A 12 -4.85 -5.31 14.29
CA ASP A 12 -3.70 -4.64 14.90
C ASP A 12 -2.48 -5.56 15.03
N GLU A 13 -2.70 -6.83 15.32
CA GLU A 13 -1.62 -7.81 15.41
C GLU A 13 -0.90 -8.02 14.07
N MET A 14 -1.62 -7.91 12.95
CA MET A 14 -1.02 -8.01 11.63
C MET A 14 -0.31 -6.71 11.27
N ALA A 15 -0.90 -5.57 11.64
CA ALA A 15 -0.26 -4.27 11.44
C ALA A 15 1.09 -4.22 12.15
N ALA A 16 1.16 -4.76 13.37
CA ALA A 16 2.41 -4.83 14.13
C ALA A 16 3.47 -5.69 13.45
N LYS A 17 3.06 -6.59 12.56
CA LYS A 17 3.97 -7.43 11.77
C LYS A 17 4.38 -6.80 10.45
N GLY A 18 4.02 -5.53 10.22
CA GLY A 18 4.42 -4.81 9.03
C GLY A 18 3.38 -4.73 7.92
N TYR A 19 2.16 -5.20 8.14
CA TYR A 19 1.08 -5.10 7.15
C TYR A 19 0.42 -3.72 7.25
N VAL A 20 1.22 -2.69 7.00
CA VAL A 20 0.80 -1.29 7.03
C VAL A 20 1.52 -0.52 5.93
N THR A 21 0.97 0.63 5.57
CA THR A 21 1.67 1.57 4.69
C THR A 21 2.38 2.62 5.54
N VAL A 22 3.39 3.24 4.96
CA VAL A 22 4.08 4.39 5.56
C VAL A 22 4.14 5.50 4.55
N GLU A 23 4.13 6.73 5.06
CA GLU A 23 4.25 7.91 4.21
C GLU A 23 5.51 7.85 3.35
N LYS A 24 5.37 8.07 2.05
CA LYS A 24 6.44 7.98 1.06
C LYS A 24 7.04 6.59 0.89
N GLY A 25 6.46 5.59 1.54
CA GLY A 25 6.88 4.20 1.37
C GLY A 25 6.30 3.58 0.12
N SER A 26 6.67 2.34 -0.14
CA SER A 26 6.19 1.59 -1.30
C SER A 26 5.02 0.69 -0.95
N VAL A 27 4.15 0.50 -1.92
CA VAL A 27 3.05 -0.46 -1.83
C VAL A 27 2.82 -1.01 -3.23
N THR A 28 2.41 -2.27 -3.31
CA THR A 28 2.07 -2.89 -4.59
C THR A 28 0.59 -3.17 -4.62
N VAL A 29 -0.09 -2.65 -5.63
CA VAL A 29 -1.53 -2.83 -5.82
C VAL A 29 -1.75 -3.54 -7.14
N ASN A 30 -2.37 -4.72 -7.08
CA ASN A 30 -2.59 -5.58 -8.26
C ASN A 30 -1.31 -5.76 -9.10
N GLY A 31 -0.17 -5.93 -8.42
CA GLY A 31 1.09 -6.13 -9.09
C GLY A 31 1.81 -4.86 -9.54
N VAL A 32 1.23 -3.69 -9.33
CA VAL A 32 1.83 -2.41 -9.73
C VAL A 32 2.46 -1.75 -8.50
N SER A 33 3.76 -1.51 -8.54
CA SER A 33 4.50 -0.89 -7.45
C SER A 33 4.32 0.62 -7.47
N LEU A 34 3.94 1.20 -6.33
CA LEU A 34 3.58 2.61 -6.22
C LEU A 34 4.17 3.22 -4.96
N THR A 35 4.23 4.55 -4.94
CA THR A 35 4.66 5.29 -3.76
C THR A 35 3.45 5.88 -3.04
N VAL A 36 3.40 5.68 -1.74
CA VAL A 36 2.33 6.19 -0.89
C VAL A 36 2.53 7.69 -0.67
N CYS A 37 1.50 8.48 -0.95
CA CYS A 37 1.55 9.93 -0.73
C CYS A 37 0.73 10.41 0.47
N ASN A 38 -0.18 9.58 0.97
CA ASN A 38 -0.88 9.79 2.23
C ASN A 38 -1.08 8.44 2.89
N SER A 39 -0.57 8.28 4.08
CA SER A 39 -0.74 7.04 4.84
C SER A 39 -1.56 7.33 6.09
N GLU A 40 -2.63 6.59 6.26
CA GLU A 40 -3.48 6.63 7.44
C GLU A 40 -3.61 5.23 8.02
N ARG A 41 -4.28 5.11 9.15
CA ARG A 41 -4.35 3.81 9.84
C ARG A 41 -4.93 2.70 8.98
N ARG A 42 -5.95 3.00 8.19
CA ARG A 42 -6.67 1.99 7.39
C ARG A 42 -6.85 2.40 5.94
N SER A 43 -6.02 3.33 5.47
CA SER A 43 -6.09 3.77 4.10
C SER A 43 -4.79 4.40 3.66
N PHE A 44 -4.63 4.51 2.36
CA PHE A 44 -3.52 5.23 1.78
C PHE A 44 -3.93 5.79 0.43
N ARG A 45 -3.19 6.79 -0.02
CA ARG A 45 -3.36 7.36 -1.36
C ARG A 45 -2.11 7.18 -2.16
N VAL A 46 -2.29 7.09 -3.46
CA VAL A 46 -1.20 7.08 -4.43
C VAL A 46 -1.55 8.03 -5.55
N ALA A 47 -0.53 8.67 -6.12
CA ALA A 47 -0.68 9.50 -7.31
C ALA A 47 -0.21 8.68 -8.50
N ILE A 48 -1.04 8.57 -9.53
CA ILE A 48 -0.76 7.78 -10.72
C ILE A 48 -0.50 8.74 -11.86
N ILE A 49 0.67 8.64 -12.49
CA ILE A 49 0.96 9.42 -13.69
C ILE A 49 0.20 8.82 -14.87
N PRO A 50 -0.14 9.63 -15.90
CA PRO A 50 -0.91 9.14 -17.03
C PRO A 50 -0.32 7.92 -17.72
N TYR A 51 0.99 7.85 -17.85
CA TYR A 51 1.64 6.67 -18.46
C TYR A 51 1.30 5.39 -17.69
N THR A 52 1.40 5.41 -16.37
CA THR A 52 1.07 4.25 -15.53
C THR A 52 -0.40 3.88 -15.64
N TYR A 53 -1.27 4.89 -15.66
CA TYR A 53 -2.70 4.68 -15.80
C TYR A 53 -3.04 3.94 -17.11
N GLU A 54 -2.39 4.33 -18.19
CA GLU A 54 -2.67 3.77 -19.52
C GLU A 54 -2.01 2.42 -19.76
N HIS A 55 -0.85 2.18 -19.17
CA HIS A 55 0.00 1.00 -19.45
C HIS A 55 -0.08 -0.08 -18.39
N THR A 56 -0.95 0.07 -17.40
CA THR A 56 -1.18 -0.94 -16.37
C THR A 56 -2.66 -1.24 -16.26
N ASN A 57 -3.02 -2.10 -15.31
CA ASN A 57 -4.42 -2.44 -15.05
C ASN A 57 -5.17 -1.35 -14.28
N PHE A 58 -4.53 -0.23 -13.96
CA PHE A 58 -5.16 0.82 -13.14
C PHE A 58 -6.34 1.49 -13.81
N HIS A 59 -6.35 1.57 -15.14
CA HIS A 59 -7.50 2.13 -15.84
C HIS A 59 -8.79 1.32 -15.63
N ALA A 60 -8.69 0.07 -15.20
CA ALA A 60 -9.84 -0.79 -14.93
C ALA A 60 -10.31 -0.71 -13.46
N ILE A 61 -9.57 -0.02 -12.60
CA ILE A 61 -9.91 0.09 -11.18
C ILE A 61 -10.85 1.27 -10.98
N GLU A 62 -12.02 0.99 -10.40
CA GLU A 62 -13.06 1.99 -10.12
C GLU A 62 -13.39 1.98 -8.63
N PRO A 63 -14.06 3.03 -8.11
CA PRO A 63 -14.53 2.99 -6.74
C PRO A 63 -15.36 1.73 -6.48
N GLY A 64 -15.03 1.02 -5.39
CA GLY A 64 -15.67 -0.24 -5.05
C GLY A 64 -14.97 -1.48 -5.56
N THR A 65 -13.98 -1.33 -6.44
CA THR A 65 -13.19 -2.47 -6.93
C THR A 65 -12.33 -3.02 -5.81
N GLU A 66 -12.35 -4.33 -5.61
CA GLU A 66 -11.43 -4.98 -4.69
C GLU A 66 -10.09 -5.19 -5.37
N VAL A 67 -9.01 -4.96 -4.63
CA VAL A 67 -7.65 -5.07 -5.14
C VAL A 67 -6.81 -5.91 -4.19
N ASN A 68 -5.71 -6.44 -4.73
CA ASN A 68 -4.71 -7.15 -3.94
C ASN A 68 -3.62 -6.17 -3.55
N ILE A 69 -3.31 -6.09 -2.26
CA ILE A 69 -2.30 -5.18 -1.72
C ILE A 69 -1.14 -6.00 -1.17
N GLU A 70 0.07 -5.62 -1.58
CA GLU A 70 1.30 -6.14 -1.00
C GLU A 70 1.99 -4.99 -0.29
N PHE A 71 2.11 -5.10 1.03
CA PHE A 71 2.77 -4.08 1.83
C PHE A 71 4.28 -4.16 1.66
N ASP A 72 4.97 -3.03 1.84
CA ASP A 72 6.41 -2.95 1.70
C ASP A 72 7.10 -3.95 2.64
N ILE A 73 8.01 -4.74 2.08
CA ILE A 73 8.76 -5.74 2.82
C ILE A 73 9.61 -5.13 3.94
N ILE A 74 10.02 -3.87 3.81
CA ILE A 74 10.84 -3.20 4.82
C ILE A 74 10.11 -3.11 6.16
N GLY A 75 8.80 -2.81 6.14
CA GLY A 75 7.99 -2.79 7.34
C GLY A 75 7.96 -4.14 8.05
N LYS A 76 7.85 -5.20 7.26
CA LYS A 76 7.86 -6.57 7.79
C LYS A 76 9.22 -6.94 8.36
N TYR A 77 10.27 -6.50 7.72
CA TYR A 77 11.64 -6.74 8.15
C TYR A 77 11.90 -6.05 9.50
N LEU A 78 11.53 -4.79 9.61
CA LEU A 78 11.70 -4.03 10.85
C LEU A 78 10.90 -4.64 11.99
N ALA A 79 9.68 -5.09 11.74
CA ALA A 79 8.85 -5.76 12.74
C ALA A 79 9.53 -7.04 13.23
N ARG A 80 10.13 -7.79 12.31
CA ARG A 80 10.82 -9.02 12.65
C ARG A 80 12.04 -8.73 13.53
N LEU A 81 12.82 -7.71 13.17
CA LEU A 81 13.99 -7.30 13.96
C LEU A 81 13.60 -6.86 15.37
N ALA A 82 12.46 -6.17 15.51
CA ALA A 82 11.97 -5.73 16.81
C ALA A 82 11.70 -6.90 17.76
N GLU A 83 11.32 -8.07 17.22
CA GLU A 83 11.10 -9.26 18.04
C GLU A 83 12.37 -9.74 18.74
N PHE A 84 13.52 -9.45 18.17
CA PHE A 84 14.81 -9.86 18.74
C PHE A 84 15.44 -8.80 19.65
N SER A 85 14.83 -7.62 19.72
CA SER A 85 15.36 -6.49 20.50
C SER A 85 14.85 -6.43 21.94
N ARG A 86 14.09 -7.39 22.34
CA ARG A 86 13.49 -7.45 23.67
C ARG A 86 14.37 -8.16 24.66
#